data_54aa76d8997c17cd8a066388961b87c2
#
_entry.id   54aa76d8997c17cd8a066388961b87c2
#
_cell.length_a   1.000
_cell.length_b   1.000
_cell.length_c   1.000
_cell.angle_alpha   90.00
_cell.angle_beta   90.00
_cell.angle_gamma   90.00
#
_symmetry.space_group_name_H-M   'P 1'
#
loop_
_entity.id
_entity.type
_entity.pdbx_description
1 polymer ?
#
loop_
_entity_poly.entity_id
_entity_poly.type
_entity_poly.pdbx_seq_one_letter_code
_entity_poly.pdbx_strand_id
1 'polypeptide(L)'
;TPKEHHYQEERRLFYVAVTRAQKKLYILTPEKATSKFIKELPNTLMEDHPMTDPEKDLKTYSDLKIKYEQKLQKSLSRENYDQVKNYSDALSLINQHESGKKIELGASDWETELAQDISIKFEPGIQERINLSASAIETYKQCPLKFRLGRIDGVPQTASKPVLVFGNIIHRILQRFHEPDTELSEDRILKLMDEEWKKGEFDYTVREEKFKEQGKEMLVRYCRMVQLNPPNVLAREESFAFDLGPITIRGAIDRIDQIGDGTAIVDYKTSKTSSSAKSNLQLAIYSMYLEQSDDPTLGGLP
;
A
#
# COMPACT_ATOMS: atom_id res chain seq x y z
N THR A 1 -29.53 19.87 22.93
CA THR A 1 -28.38 20.65 22.45
C THR A 1 -27.78 20.01 21.18
N PRO A 2 -27.10 20.76 20.30
CA PRO A 2 -26.45 20.18 19.09
C PRO A 2 -25.48 19.02 19.41
N LYS A 3 -24.80 19.05 20.56
CA LYS A 3 -23.94 17.97 21.03
C LYS A 3 -24.72 16.70 21.38
N GLU A 4 -25.89 16.84 21.93
CA GLU A 4 -26.72 15.71 22.33
C GLU A 4 -27.35 15.02 21.12
N HIS A 5 -27.74 15.79 20.12
CA HIS A 5 -28.23 15.26 18.85
C HIS A 5 -27.11 14.49 18.11
N HIS A 6 -25.93 15.03 18.06
CA HIS A 6 -24.76 14.34 17.48
C HIS A 6 -24.48 13.03 18.23
N TYR A 7 -24.50 13.03 19.56
CA TYR A 7 -24.30 11.83 20.36
C TYR A 7 -25.37 10.75 20.08
N GLN A 8 -26.62 11.12 19.89
CA GLN A 8 -27.67 10.17 19.55
C GLN A 8 -27.51 9.57 18.14
N GLU A 9 -27.06 10.36 17.18
CA GLU A 9 -26.74 9.85 15.83
C GLU A 9 -25.57 8.88 15.84
N GLU A 10 -24.49 9.19 16.56
CA GLU A 10 -23.34 8.29 16.72
C GLU A 10 -23.73 6.98 17.42
N ARG A 11 -24.58 7.07 18.45
CA ARG A 11 -25.12 5.89 19.14
C ARG A 11 -25.95 5.01 18.20
N ARG A 12 -26.77 5.63 17.35
CA ARG A 12 -27.56 4.93 16.34
C ARG A 12 -26.68 4.23 15.31
N LEU A 13 -25.62 4.88 14.84
CA LEU A 13 -24.64 4.28 13.92
C LEU A 13 -23.93 3.09 14.57
N PHE A 14 -23.52 3.23 15.83
CA PHE A 14 -22.93 2.14 16.59
C PHE A 14 -23.87 0.95 16.72
N TYR A 15 -25.17 1.20 17.06
CA TYR A 15 -26.20 0.16 17.15
C TYR A 15 -26.37 -0.57 15.80
N VAL A 16 -26.47 0.18 14.70
CA VAL A 16 -26.56 -0.42 13.36
C VAL A 16 -25.34 -1.29 13.05
N ALA A 17 -24.14 -0.84 13.40
CA ALA A 17 -22.92 -1.61 13.18
C ALA A 17 -22.93 -2.93 13.99
N VAL A 18 -23.28 -2.87 15.26
CA VAL A 18 -23.36 -4.04 16.15
C VAL A 18 -24.37 -5.06 15.65
N THR A 19 -25.55 -4.60 15.18
CA THR A 19 -26.63 -5.49 14.71
C THR A 19 -26.40 -6.09 13.33
N ARG A 20 -25.35 -5.69 12.60
CA ARG A 20 -25.01 -6.26 11.29
C ARG A 20 -24.29 -7.61 11.38
N ALA A 21 -23.69 -7.92 12.52
CA ALA A 21 -23.02 -9.19 12.71
C ALA A 21 -24.04 -10.34 12.81
N GLN A 22 -23.86 -11.38 11.97
CA GLN A 22 -24.76 -12.54 11.94
C GLN A 22 -24.42 -13.62 12.98
N LYS A 23 -23.14 -13.79 13.30
CA LYS A 23 -22.67 -14.87 14.19
C LYS A 23 -21.82 -14.36 15.35
N LYS A 24 -20.78 -13.59 15.07
CA LYS A 24 -19.85 -13.06 16.06
C LYS A 24 -19.46 -11.63 15.69
N LEU A 25 -19.27 -10.81 16.70
CA LEU A 25 -18.79 -9.43 16.58
C LEU A 25 -17.56 -9.30 17.48
N TYR A 26 -16.47 -8.75 16.93
CA TYR A 26 -15.28 -8.39 17.69
C TYR A 26 -15.14 -6.88 17.72
N ILE A 27 -15.11 -6.32 18.92
CA ILE A 27 -14.93 -4.87 19.11
C ILE A 27 -13.54 -4.66 19.72
N LEU A 28 -12.67 -4.00 18.98
CA LEU A 28 -11.32 -3.63 19.45
C LEU A 28 -11.37 -2.25 20.06
N THR A 29 -10.89 -2.10 21.28
CA THR A 29 -10.86 -0.83 22.02
C THR A 29 -9.54 -0.68 22.78
N PRO A 30 -8.96 0.54 22.83
CA PRO A 30 -7.82 0.80 23.69
C PRO A 30 -8.20 0.62 25.15
N GLU A 31 -7.35 0.01 25.95
CA GLU A 31 -7.58 -0.26 27.37
C GLU A 31 -7.98 1.01 28.18
N LYS A 32 -7.33 2.14 27.87
CA LYS A 32 -7.54 3.40 28.60
C LYS A 32 -8.58 4.35 27.99
N ALA A 33 -9.16 4.01 26.85
CA ALA A 33 -10.07 4.91 26.11
C ALA A 33 -11.28 4.21 25.52
N THR A 34 -11.89 3.31 26.31
CA THR A 34 -13.09 2.57 25.90
C THR A 34 -14.25 3.53 25.59
N SER A 35 -14.87 3.37 24.43
CA SER A 35 -16.03 4.14 24.01
C SER A 35 -17.19 4.02 25.01
N LYS A 36 -17.92 5.13 25.22
CA LYS A 36 -19.14 5.14 26.06
C LYS A 36 -20.20 4.16 25.56
N PHE A 37 -20.30 3.96 24.25
CA PHE A 37 -21.28 3.03 23.65
C PHE A 37 -20.97 1.57 23.97
N ILE A 38 -19.72 1.18 24.13
CA ILE A 38 -19.32 -0.17 24.55
C ILE A 38 -19.74 -0.39 26.01
N LYS A 39 -19.59 0.63 26.86
CA LYS A 39 -20.00 0.56 28.26
C LYS A 39 -21.51 0.45 28.46
N GLU A 40 -22.31 0.77 27.45
CA GLU A 40 -23.76 0.64 27.45
C GLU A 40 -24.23 -0.78 27.05
N LEU A 41 -23.34 -1.62 26.53
CA LEU A 41 -23.67 -3.00 26.19
C LEU A 41 -23.78 -3.85 27.48
N PRO A 42 -24.76 -4.78 27.56
CA PRO A 42 -24.85 -5.69 28.69
C PRO A 42 -23.64 -6.58 28.82
N ASN A 43 -23.00 -6.61 30.00
CA ASN A 43 -21.84 -7.46 30.26
C ASN A 43 -22.12 -8.96 30.05
N THR A 44 -23.39 -9.37 30.13
CA THR A 44 -23.83 -10.76 29.89
C THR A 44 -23.73 -11.18 28.42
N LEU A 45 -23.59 -10.22 27.50
CA LEU A 45 -23.47 -10.47 26.06
C LEU A 45 -22.03 -10.27 25.56
N MET A 46 -21.12 -9.87 26.43
CA MET A 46 -19.73 -9.60 26.08
C MET A 46 -18.82 -10.59 26.81
N GLU A 47 -17.89 -11.13 26.05
CA GLU A 47 -16.71 -11.81 26.59
C GLU A 47 -15.55 -10.84 26.45
N ASP A 48 -14.98 -10.43 27.57
CA ASP A 48 -13.79 -9.58 27.55
C ASP A 48 -12.57 -10.49 27.36
N HIS A 49 -11.98 -10.35 26.20
CA HIS A 49 -10.69 -10.97 25.91
C HIS A 49 -9.63 -9.86 26.00
N PRO A 50 -9.03 -9.64 27.18
CA PRO A 50 -7.89 -8.76 27.23
C PRO A 50 -6.91 -9.28 26.18
N MET A 51 -6.56 -8.44 25.21
CA MET A 51 -5.38 -8.69 24.41
C MET A 51 -4.18 -8.56 25.37
N THR A 52 -4.00 -9.55 26.24
CA THR A 52 -2.64 -9.87 26.67
C THR A 52 -1.87 -9.92 25.38
N ASP A 53 -0.73 -9.16 25.32
CA ASP A 53 0.21 -9.37 24.23
C ASP A 53 0.17 -10.87 23.95
N PRO A 54 -0.39 -11.35 22.84
CA PRO A 54 -0.27 -12.75 22.57
C PRO A 54 1.22 -12.94 22.69
N GLU A 55 1.68 -13.90 23.47
CA GLU A 55 3.06 -14.35 23.40
C GLU A 55 3.31 -14.32 21.91
N LYS A 56 4.04 -13.30 21.46
CA LYS A 56 4.14 -13.02 20.03
C LYS A 56 4.65 -14.33 19.51
N ASP A 57 3.79 -15.11 18.87
CA ASP A 57 4.21 -16.35 18.26
C ASP A 57 5.42 -15.94 17.46
N LEU A 58 6.60 -16.30 17.95
CA LEU A 58 7.86 -15.90 17.35
C LEU A 58 7.85 -16.50 15.95
N LYS A 59 7.42 -15.71 14.98
CA LYS A 59 7.22 -16.18 13.60
C LYS A 59 8.41 -15.89 12.70
N THR A 60 9.23 -14.91 13.11
CA THR A 60 10.37 -14.46 12.32
C THR A 60 11.62 -14.26 13.18
N TYR A 61 12.80 -14.31 12.56
CA TYR A 61 14.05 -13.93 13.23
C TYR A 61 14.02 -12.48 13.74
N SER A 62 13.28 -11.59 13.08
CA SER A 62 13.08 -10.23 13.54
C SER A 62 12.33 -10.19 14.87
N ASP A 63 11.26 -10.98 15.03
CA ASP A 63 10.51 -11.06 16.28
C ASP A 63 11.37 -11.62 17.41
N LEU A 64 12.17 -12.63 17.07
CA LEU A 64 13.13 -13.23 18.01
C LEU A 64 14.17 -12.22 18.48
N LYS A 65 14.75 -11.44 17.57
CA LYS A 65 15.70 -10.38 17.90
C LYS A 65 15.08 -9.33 18.80
N ILE A 66 13.87 -8.85 18.47
CA ILE A 66 13.14 -7.89 19.32
C ILE A 66 12.91 -8.43 20.72
N LYS A 67 12.54 -9.72 20.88
CA LYS A 67 12.38 -10.36 22.19
C LYS A 67 13.68 -10.26 23.01
N TYR A 68 14.82 -10.63 22.42
CA TYR A 68 16.10 -10.63 23.10
C TYR A 68 16.67 -9.22 23.33
N GLU A 69 16.44 -8.27 22.44
CA GLU A 69 16.73 -6.84 22.64
C GLU A 69 15.98 -6.25 23.83
N GLN A 70 14.69 -6.57 23.97
CA GLN A 70 13.88 -6.13 25.11
C GLN A 70 14.41 -6.72 26.43
N LYS A 71 14.80 -8.01 26.43
CA LYS A 71 15.42 -8.66 27.60
C LYS A 71 16.75 -8.01 27.97
N LEU A 72 17.58 -7.69 26.98
CA LEU A 72 18.85 -7.00 27.15
C LEU A 72 18.63 -5.62 27.77
N GLN A 73 17.72 -4.81 27.22
CA GLN A 73 17.39 -3.48 27.75
C GLN A 73 16.87 -3.56 29.20
N LYS A 74 16.00 -4.54 29.49
CA LYS A 74 15.50 -4.76 30.86
C LYS A 74 16.60 -5.16 31.83
N SER A 75 17.57 -5.93 31.39
CA SER A 75 18.71 -6.33 32.23
C SER A 75 19.68 -5.17 32.45
N LEU A 76 19.89 -4.32 31.44
CA LEU A 76 20.65 -3.06 31.55
C LEU A 76 20.02 -2.13 32.58
N SER A 77 18.69 -1.92 32.53
CA SER A 77 17.98 -1.07 33.49
C SER A 77 18.01 -1.58 34.94
N ARG A 78 18.34 -2.85 35.13
CA ARG A 78 18.49 -3.50 36.45
C ARG A 78 19.95 -3.70 36.86
N GLU A 79 20.89 -3.18 36.07
CA GLU A 79 22.34 -3.33 36.29
C GLU A 79 22.80 -4.81 36.42
N ASN A 80 22.06 -5.74 35.80
CA ASN A 80 22.40 -7.16 35.80
C ASN A 80 23.30 -7.47 34.59
N TYR A 81 24.58 -7.22 34.74
CA TYR A 81 25.57 -7.32 33.65
C TYR A 81 25.80 -8.78 33.19
N ASP A 82 25.60 -9.77 34.00
CA ASP A 82 25.69 -11.19 33.60
C ASP A 82 24.57 -11.52 32.59
N GLN A 83 23.34 -11.09 32.86
CA GLN A 83 22.24 -11.26 31.92
C GLN A 83 22.41 -10.39 30.65
N VAL A 84 22.98 -9.21 30.75
CA VAL A 84 23.31 -8.36 29.58
C VAL A 84 24.26 -9.10 28.66
N LYS A 85 25.32 -9.73 29.21
CA LYS A 85 26.23 -10.55 28.42
C LYS A 85 25.51 -11.70 27.73
N ASN A 86 24.73 -12.47 28.49
CA ASN A 86 23.99 -13.62 27.96
C ASN A 86 23.05 -13.26 26.81
N TYR A 87 22.30 -12.16 26.94
CA TYR A 87 21.39 -11.71 25.85
C TYR A 87 22.12 -11.09 24.67
N SER A 88 23.28 -10.48 24.87
CA SER A 88 24.16 -10.05 23.77
C SER A 88 24.70 -11.25 22.99
N ASP A 89 25.15 -12.29 23.69
CA ASP A 89 25.61 -13.54 23.07
C ASP A 89 24.45 -14.23 22.33
N ALA A 90 23.25 -14.25 22.90
CA ALA A 90 22.05 -14.77 22.26
C ALA A 90 21.74 -14.06 20.93
N LEU A 91 21.78 -12.73 20.89
CA LEU A 91 21.57 -11.94 19.66
C LEU A 91 22.63 -12.26 18.59
N SER A 92 23.89 -12.47 19.00
CA SER A 92 24.96 -12.91 18.09
C SER A 92 24.68 -14.29 17.51
N LEU A 93 24.23 -15.24 18.34
CA LEU A 93 23.89 -16.60 17.89
C LEU A 93 22.65 -16.61 16.98
N ILE A 94 21.64 -15.78 17.26
CA ILE A 94 20.47 -15.60 16.39
C ILE A 94 20.91 -15.13 15.00
N ASN A 95 21.79 -14.14 14.92
CA ASN A 95 22.31 -13.64 13.64
C ASN A 95 23.10 -14.71 12.87
N GLN A 96 23.87 -15.52 13.58
CA GLN A 96 24.61 -16.63 12.97
C GLN A 96 23.66 -17.69 12.41
N HIS A 97 22.62 -18.06 13.18
CA HIS A 97 21.63 -19.05 12.76
C HIS A 97 20.79 -18.55 11.56
N GLU A 98 20.37 -17.28 11.58
CA GLU A 98 19.64 -16.64 10.46
C GLU A 98 20.48 -16.68 9.15
N SER A 99 21.81 -16.52 9.28
CA SER A 99 22.73 -16.61 8.13
C SER A 99 23.05 -18.06 7.70
N GLY A 100 22.36 -19.06 8.27
CA GLY A 100 22.52 -20.47 7.93
C GLY A 100 23.75 -21.13 8.56
N LYS A 101 24.42 -20.48 9.51
CA LYS A 101 25.55 -21.09 10.24
C LYS A 101 25.02 -22.02 11.32
N LYS A 102 25.69 -23.16 11.46
CA LYS A 102 25.42 -24.07 12.57
C LYS A 102 25.88 -23.42 13.87
N ILE A 103 24.98 -23.31 14.84
CA ILE A 103 25.30 -22.82 16.18
C ILE A 103 25.37 -23.98 17.17
N GLU A 104 26.25 -23.85 18.14
CA GLU A 104 26.34 -24.79 19.26
C GLU A 104 25.83 -24.07 20.52
N LEU A 105 24.87 -24.66 21.18
CA LEU A 105 24.27 -24.12 22.40
C LEU A 105 24.64 -25.05 23.59
N GLY A 106 24.97 -24.44 24.69
CA GLY A 106 25.24 -25.14 25.94
C GLY A 106 23.97 -25.52 26.70
N ALA A 107 24.12 -25.83 27.99
CA ALA A 107 23.02 -26.23 28.85
C ALA A 107 22.62 -25.19 29.91
N SER A 108 23.08 -23.96 29.77
CA SER A 108 22.64 -22.87 30.67
C SER A 108 21.17 -22.49 30.41
N ASP A 109 20.51 -21.89 31.39
CA ASP A 109 19.07 -21.57 31.32
C ASP A 109 18.76 -20.70 30.10
N TRP A 110 19.58 -19.67 29.78
CA TRP A 110 19.34 -18.80 28.65
C TRP A 110 19.62 -19.47 27.30
N GLU A 111 20.59 -20.40 27.24
CA GLU A 111 20.87 -21.18 26.03
C GLU A 111 19.77 -22.19 25.76
N THR A 112 19.23 -22.81 26.82
CA THR A 112 18.09 -23.72 26.73
C THR A 112 16.84 -22.96 26.23
N GLU A 113 16.58 -21.76 26.75
CA GLU A 113 15.50 -20.91 26.29
C GLU A 113 15.71 -20.51 24.79
N LEU A 114 16.93 -20.12 24.43
CA LEU A 114 17.26 -19.78 23.04
C LEU A 114 17.09 -20.99 22.12
N ALA A 115 17.48 -22.19 22.55
CA ALA A 115 17.30 -23.42 21.80
C ALA A 115 15.83 -23.73 21.54
N GLN A 116 14.96 -23.54 22.53
CA GLN A 116 13.52 -23.68 22.38
C GLN A 116 12.96 -22.66 21.41
N ASP A 117 13.33 -21.39 21.55
CA ASP A 117 12.88 -20.31 20.67
C ASP A 117 13.30 -20.53 19.20
N ILE A 118 14.53 -21.00 18.97
CA ILE A 118 15.04 -21.31 17.60
C ILE A 118 14.41 -22.60 17.05
N SER A 119 14.00 -23.55 17.89
CA SER A 119 13.36 -24.79 17.44
C SER A 119 11.94 -24.57 16.90
N ILE A 120 11.32 -23.44 17.21
CA ILE A 120 10.09 -23.01 16.59
C ILE A 120 10.38 -22.85 15.11
N LYS A 121 9.65 -23.56 14.25
CA LYS A 121 9.75 -23.34 12.80
C LYS A 121 9.31 -21.92 12.52
N PHE A 122 10.30 -21.02 12.36
CA PHE A 122 10.01 -19.73 11.81
C PHE A 122 9.46 -19.97 10.39
N GLU A 123 8.26 -19.50 10.13
CA GLU A 123 7.86 -19.34 8.74
C GLU A 123 8.94 -18.50 8.09
N PRO A 124 9.54 -18.94 6.98
CA PRO A 124 10.55 -18.18 6.31
C PRO A 124 9.94 -16.79 6.11
N GLY A 125 10.52 -15.79 6.77
CA GLY A 125 10.10 -14.41 6.59
C GLY A 125 10.12 -14.17 5.10
N ILE A 126 9.00 -13.77 4.53
CA ILE A 126 8.65 -13.65 3.11
C ILE A 126 9.88 -13.81 2.22
N GLN A 127 10.28 -15.07 1.91
CA GLN A 127 11.39 -15.37 0.99
C GLN A 127 10.96 -15.17 -0.46
N GLU A 128 9.64 -15.00 -0.69
CA GLU A 128 9.13 -14.54 -1.97
C GLU A 128 9.43 -13.06 -2.12
N ARG A 129 10.06 -12.72 -3.24
CA ARG A 129 10.29 -11.33 -3.62
C ARG A 129 8.99 -10.56 -3.52
N ILE A 130 8.97 -9.53 -2.69
CA ILE A 130 7.77 -8.71 -2.51
C ILE A 130 7.63 -7.82 -3.74
N ASN A 131 6.50 -7.98 -4.44
CA ASN A 131 6.15 -7.09 -5.54
C ASN A 131 5.48 -5.82 -5.00
N LEU A 132 6.11 -4.67 -5.22
CA LEU A 132 5.60 -3.38 -4.80
C LEU A 132 5.34 -2.46 -6.01
N SER A 133 4.33 -1.64 -5.90
CA SER A 133 4.08 -0.50 -6.78
C SER A 133 4.23 0.81 -5.98
N ALA A 134 4.35 1.94 -6.66
CA ALA A 134 4.37 3.25 -6.03
C ALA A 134 3.18 3.44 -5.08
N SER A 135 1.97 3.08 -5.51
CA SER A 135 0.75 3.16 -4.69
C SER A 135 0.77 2.22 -3.48
N ALA A 136 1.43 1.07 -3.59
CA ALA A 136 1.60 0.14 -2.47
C ALA A 136 2.52 0.74 -1.41
N ILE A 137 3.63 1.34 -1.82
CA ILE A 137 4.58 2.04 -0.93
C ILE A 137 3.88 3.24 -0.25
N GLU A 138 3.12 4.03 -0.98
CA GLU A 138 2.34 5.12 -0.39
C GLU A 138 1.31 4.64 0.62
N THR A 139 0.63 3.52 0.32
CA THR A 139 -0.32 2.90 1.26
C THR A 139 0.38 2.47 2.54
N TYR A 140 1.58 1.88 2.43
CA TYR A 140 2.38 1.49 3.60
C TYR A 140 2.80 2.72 4.43
N LYS A 141 3.29 3.79 3.78
CA LYS A 141 3.65 5.04 4.45
C LYS A 141 2.46 5.67 5.20
N GLN A 142 1.27 5.63 4.60
CA GLN A 142 0.07 6.17 5.23
C GLN A 142 -0.42 5.31 6.39
N CYS A 143 -0.45 4.00 6.21
CA CYS A 143 -0.93 3.05 7.20
C CYS A 143 -0.39 1.64 6.91
N PRO A 144 0.64 1.17 7.65
CA PRO A 144 1.19 -0.18 7.50
C PRO A 144 0.13 -1.27 7.69
N LEU A 145 -0.84 -1.08 8.59
CA LEU A 145 -1.93 -2.03 8.80
C LEU A 145 -2.83 -2.16 7.58
N LYS A 146 -3.17 -1.04 6.93
CA LYS A 146 -3.95 -1.06 5.69
C LYS A 146 -3.22 -1.79 4.57
N PHE A 147 -1.92 -1.56 4.46
CA PHE A 147 -1.06 -2.28 3.52
C PHE A 147 -1.08 -3.78 3.80
N ARG A 148 -0.86 -4.19 5.06
CA ARG A 148 -0.90 -5.59 5.47
C ARG A 148 -2.23 -6.24 5.11
N LEU A 149 -3.34 -5.69 5.59
CA LEU A 149 -4.67 -6.24 5.33
C LEU A 149 -4.98 -6.37 3.84
N GLY A 150 -4.64 -5.35 3.04
CA GLY A 150 -4.97 -5.34 1.61
C GLY A 150 -4.00 -6.12 0.72
N ARG A 151 -2.71 -6.17 1.06
CA ARG A 151 -1.67 -6.73 0.19
C ARG A 151 -1.12 -8.07 0.66
N ILE A 152 -1.04 -8.27 1.98
CA ILE A 152 -0.49 -9.51 2.55
C ILE A 152 -1.63 -10.46 2.89
N ASP A 153 -2.60 -10.00 3.67
CA ASP A 153 -3.72 -10.82 4.14
C ASP A 153 -4.84 -10.95 3.09
N GLY A 154 -4.77 -10.21 1.98
CA GLY A 154 -5.71 -10.32 0.84
C GLY A 154 -7.16 -9.95 1.19
N VAL A 155 -7.39 -9.13 2.21
CA VAL A 155 -8.74 -8.71 2.60
C VAL A 155 -9.40 -7.94 1.45
N PRO A 156 -10.55 -8.40 0.93
CA PRO A 156 -11.23 -7.75 -0.17
C PRO A 156 -11.60 -6.31 0.19
N GLN A 157 -11.21 -5.37 -0.67
CA GLN A 157 -11.68 -4.00 -0.53
C GLN A 157 -13.11 -3.90 -1.07
N THR A 158 -14.00 -3.32 -0.26
CA THR A 158 -15.37 -3.05 -0.70
C THR A 158 -15.38 -2.01 -1.82
N ALA A 159 -16.12 -2.29 -2.87
CA ALA A 159 -16.49 -1.47 -4.03
C ALA A 159 -15.44 -0.48 -4.59
N SER A 160 -15.24 -0.52 -5.88
CA SER A 160 -14.41 0.44 -6.62
C SER A 160 -14.91 1.87 -6.34
N LYS A 161 -14.01 2.72 -5.85
CA LYS A 161 -14.37 4.14 -5.65
C LYS A 161 -14.68 4.75 -7.03
N PRO A 162 -15.79 5.47 -7.19
CA PRO A 162 -16.17 6.08 -8.49
C PRO A 162 -15.06 6.91 -9.13
N VAL A 163 -14.23 7.56 -8.31
CA VAL A 163 -13.06 8.33 -8.76
C VAL A 163 -12.00 7.44 -9.42
N LEU A 164 -11.81 6.21 -8.93
CA LEU A 164 -10.86 5.26 -9.51
C LEU A 164 -11.35 4.74 -10.86
N VAL A 165 -12.65 4.42 -10.95
CA VAL A 165 -13.31 4.02 -12.21
C VAL A 165 -13.15 5.13 -13.25
N PHE A 166 -13.44 6.37 -12.87
CA PHE A 166 -13.27 7.55 -13.73
C PHE A 166 -11.81 7.70 -14.19
N GLY A 167 -10.85 7.60 -13.28
CA GLY A 167 -9.43 7.67 -13.63
C GLY A 167 -9.03 6.61 -14.66
N ASN A 168 -9.42 5.36 -14.45
CA ASN A 168 -9.12 4.27 -15.36
C ASN A 168 -9.72 4.47 -16.76
N ILE A 169 -10.94 5.00 -16.86
CA ILE A 169 -11.58 5.32 -18.15
C ILE A 169 -10.75 6.39 -18.88
N ILE A 170 -10.38 7.47 -18.20
CA ILE A 170 -9.59 8.55 -18.81
C ILE A 170 -8.22 8.04 -19.27
N HIS A 171 -7.53 7.21 -18.48
CA HIS A 171 -6.24 6.62 -18.87
C HIS A 171 -6.37 5.77 -20.14
N ARG A 172 -7.38 4.88 -20.24
CA ARG A 172 -7.61 4.08 -21.45
C ARG A 172 -7.89 4.94 -22.69
N ILE A 173 -8.69 6.01 -22.53
CA ILE A 173 -8.97 6.94 -23.63
C ILE A 173 -7.67 7.62 -24.09
N LEU A 174 -6.86 8.12 -23.17
CA LEU A 174 -5.61 8.81 -23.51
C LEU A 174 -4.57 7.86 -24.10
N GLN A 175 -4.49 6.63 -23.63
CA GLN A 175 -3.65 5.58 -24.24
C GLN A 175 -4.01 5.36 -25.72
N ARG A 176 -5.30 5.16 -26.03
CA ARG A 176 -5.80 4.97 -27.39
C ARG A 176 -5.72 6.24 -28.24
N PHE A 177 -5.85 7.40 -27.62
CA PHE A 177 -5.77 8.68 -28.33
C PHE A 177 -4.38 8.94 -28.92
N HIS A 178 -3.34 8.44 -28.27
CA HIS A 178 -1.95 8.55 -28.71
C HIS A 178 -1.44 7.31 -29.49
N GLU A 179 -2.33 6.48 -30.03
CA GLU A 179 -1.90 5.39 -30.92
C GLU A 179 -1.14 5.95 -32.14
N PRO A 180 -0.15 5.20 -32.69
CA PRO A 180 0.60 5.64 -33.86
C PRO A 180 -0.32 5.90 -35.04
N ASP A 181 0.10 6.82 -35.91
CA ASP A 181 -0.56 7.14 -37.18
C ASP A 181 -2.04 7.56 -37.04
N THR A 182 -2.39 8.15 -35.92
CA THR A 182 -3.75 8.57 -35.64
C THR A 182 -3.86 10.08 -35.49
N GLU A 183 -4.99 10.62 -35.93
CA GLU A 183 -5.27 12.05 -35.86
C GLU A 183 -5.56 12.47 -34.40
N LEU A 184 -4.91 13.56 -33.97
CA LEU A 184 -5.17 14.17 -32.67
C LEU A 184 -6.30 15.21 -32.82
N SER A 185 -7.55 14.73 -32.93
CA SER A 185 -8.73 15.61 -33.14
C SER A 185 -9.74 15.48 -32.00
N GLU A 186 -10.56 16.57 -31.83
CA GLU A 186 -11.63 16.57 -30.81
C GLU A 186 -12.68 15.48 -31.12
N ASP A 187 -13.02 15.28 -32.39
CA ASP A 187 -13.98 14.28 -32.81
C ASP A 187 -13.52 12.86 -32.43
N ARG A 188 -12.23 12.58 -32.61
CA ARG A 188 -11.66 11.29 -32.27
C ARG A 188 -11.66 11.06 -30.76
N ILE A 189 -11.21 12.01 -29.94
CA ILE A 189 -11.14 11.82 -28.49
C ILE A 189 -12.54 11.67 -27.87
N LEU A 190 -13.54 12.34 -28.42
CA LEU A 190 -14.93 12.20 -28.00
C LEU A 190 -15.53 10.84 -28.42
N LYS A 191 -15.18 10.35 -29.62
CA LYS A 191 -15.56 9.02 -30.06
C LYS A 191 -14.96 7.94 -29.16
N LEU A 192 -13.67 8.05 -28.83
CA LEU A 192 -13.01 7.16 -27.87
C LEU A 192 -13.68 7.19 -26.50
N MET A 193 -14.11 8.36 -26.05
CA MET A 193 -14.84 8.49 -24.81
C MET A 193 -16.17 7.72 -24.83
N ASP A 194 -16.94 7.81 -25.93
CA ASP A 194 -18.19 7.07 -26.03
C ASP A 194 -17.97 5.54 -26.11
N GLU A 195 -16.88 5.09 -26.73
CA GLU A 195 -16.51 3.69 -26.80
C GLU A 195 -16.05 3.12 -25.45
N GLU A 196 -15.23 3.85 -24.70
CA GLU A 196 -14.67 3.41 -23.41
C GLU A 196 -15.64 3.57 -22.25
N TRP A 197 -16.63 4.47 -22.38
CA TRP A 197 -17.60 4.74 -21.32
C TRP A 197 -18.70 3.67 -21.30
N LYS A 198 -18.54 2.65 -20.45
CA LYS A 198 -19.54 1.60 -20.28
C LYS A 198 -20.56 2.01 -19.23
N LYS A 199 -21.84 1.91 -19.56
CA LYS A 199 -22.92 2.17 -18.59
C LYS A 199 -22.89 1.13 -17.47
N GLY A 200 -23.10 1.61 -16.23
CA GLY A 200 -23.19 0.76 -15.05
C GLY A 200 -21.87 0.48 -14.33
N GLU A 201 -20.78 1.12 -14.73
CA GLU A 201 -19.52 1.07 -13.96
C GLU A 201 -19.57 1.95 -12.68
N PHE A 202 -20.58 2.81 -12.56
CA PHE A 202 -20.77 3.69 -11.42
C PHE A 202 -22.01 3.28 -10.60
N ASP A 203 -21.92 3.37 -9.27
CA ASP A 203 -22.99 2.95 -8.34
C ASP A 203 -24.28 3.77 -8.49
N TYR A 204 -24.19 5.00 -9.04
CA TYR A 204 -25.33 5.92 -9.18
C TYR A 204 -25.28 6.66 -10.51
N THR A 205 -26.37 6.63 -11.26
CA THR A 205 -26.53 7.26 -12.57
C THR A 205 -26.24 8.77 -12.55
N VAL A 206 -26.70 9.49 -11.53
CA VAL A 206 -26.47 10.95 -11.41
C VAL A 206 -24.97 11.27 -11.24
N ARG A 207 -24.22 10.43 -10.57
CA ARG A 207 -22.78 10.56 -10.45
C ARG A 207 -22.08 10.23 -11.76
N GLU A 208 -22.55 9.22 -12.47
CA GLU A 208 -22.04 8.82 -13.78
C GLU A 208 -22.12 9.98 -14.78
N GLU A 209 -23.29 10.60 -14.92
CA GLU A 209 -23.50 11.75 -15.80
C GLU A 209 -22.55 12.91 -15.49
N LYS A 210 -22.39 13.23 -14.21
CA LYS A 210 -21.45 14.28 -13.77
C LYS A 210 -20.01 13.96 -14.11
N PHE A 211 -19.57 12.73 -13.90
CA PHE A 211 -18.21 12.30 -14.26
C PHE A 211 -18.04 12.29 -15.78
N LYS A 212 -19.07 11.89 -16.54
CA LYS A 212 -19.01 11.90 -17.99
C LYS A 212 -18.83 13.32 -18.54
N GLU A 213 -19.58 14.30 -18.05
CA GLU A 213 -19.43 15.69 -18.45
C GLU A 213 -18.06 16.26 -18.06
N GLN A 214 -17.62 16.02 -16.83
CA GLN A 214 -16.28 16.40 -16.37
C GLN A 214 -15.17 15.79 -17.26
N GLY A 215 -15.31 14.51 -17.61
CA GLY A 215 -14.36 13.82 -18.48
C GLY A 215 -14.31 14.43 -19.88
N LYS A 216 -15.47 14.77 -20.45
CA LYS A 216 -15.57 15.43 -21.73
C LYS A 216 -14.83 16.77 -21.76
N GLU A 217 -15.09 17.62 -20.78
CA GLU A 217 -14.38 18.91 -20.65
C GLU A 217 -12.86 18.72 -20.52
N MET A 218 -12.43 17.77 -19.70
CA MET A 218 -11.00 17.48 -19.51
C MET A 218 -10.35 16.99 -20.80
N LEU A 219 -10.98 16.07 -21.52
CA LEU A 219 -10.45 15.47 -22.74
C LEU A 219 -10.38 16.49 -23.90
N VAL A 220 -11.41 17.34 -24.07
CA VAL A 220 -11.39 18.40 -25.07
C VAL A 220 -10.28 19.41 -24.77
N ARG A 221 -10.14 19.83 -23.51
CA ARG A 221 -9.06 20.74 -23.11
C ARG A 221 -7.69 20.11 -23.35
N TYR A 222 -7.51 18.84 -23.02
CA TYR A 222 -6.29 18.09 -23.26
C TYR A 222 -5.99 18.01 -24.77
N CYS A 223 -6.98 17.67 -25.61
CA CYS A 223 -6.85 17.60 -27.06
C CYS A 223 -6.32 18.92 -27.65
N ARG A 224 -6.92 20.05 -27.26
CA ARG A 224 -6.46 21.37 -27.69
C ARG A 224 -5.02 21.65 -27.28
N MET A 225 -4.62 21.25 -26.10
CA MET A 225 -3.25 21.42 -25.62
C MET A 225 -2.25 20.62 -26.48
N VAL A 226 -2.54 19.35 -26.78
CA VAL A 226 -1.64 18.51 -27.57
C VAL A 226 -1.67 18.85 -29.06
N GLN A 227 -2.75 19.45 -29.60
CA GLN A 227 -2.78 19.96 -30.95
C GLN A 227 -1.83 21.17 -31.15
N LEU A 228 -1.66 22.00 -30.11
CA LEU A 228 -0.72 23.13 -30.17
C LEU A 228 0.75 22.66 -30.12
N ASN A 229 1.02 21.61 -29.37
CA ASN A 229 2.35 21.00 -29.22
C ASN A 229 2.20 19.47 -29.27
N PRO A 230 2.15 18.87 -30.47
CA PRO A 230 2.01 17.44 -30.61
C PRO A 230 3.21 16.70 -29.95
N PRO A 231 2.97 15.76 -29.05
CA PRO A 231 4.05 15.01 -28.42
C PRO A 231 4.68 14.02 -29.41
N ASN A 232 5.98 13.82 -29.30
CA ASN A 232 6.66 12.70 -29.95
C ASN A 232 6.64 11.51 -28.98
N VAL A 233 5.62 10.66 -29.11
CA VAL A 233 5.37 9.55 -28.19
C VAL A 233 6.26 8.37 -28.50
N LEU A 234 7.13 7.99 -27.56
CA LEU A 234 7.99 6.82 -27.65
C LEU A 234 7.27 5.54 -27.14
N ALA A 235 6.60 5.64 -25.99
CA ALA A 235 5.90 4.51 -25.40
C ALA A 235 4.61 4.95 -24.67
N ARG A 236 3.67 4.02 -24.52
CA ARG A 236 2.38 4.19 -23.84
C ARG A 236 2.11 2.97 -22.98
N GLU A 237 1.63 3.18 -21.74
CA GLU A 237 1.38 2.10 -20.76
C GLU A 237 2.57 1.16 -20.70
N GLU A 238 3.78 1.75 -20.66
CA GLU A 238 5.03 0.98 -20.60
C GLU A 238 5.13 0.26 -19.27
N SER A 239 4.91 -1.04 -19.32
CA SER A 239 4.96 -1.91 -18.15
C SER A 239 6.39 -2.23 -17.79
N PHE A 240 6.75 -2.07 -16.53
CA PHE A 240 8.10 -2.32 -16.05
C PHE A 240 8.15 -3.17 -14.79
N ALA A 241 9.29 -3.82 -14.63
CA ALA A 241 9.68 -4.48 -13.38
C ALA A 241 11.20 -4.39 -13.24
N PHE A 242 11.68 -3.98 -12.08
CA PHE A 242 13.10 -4.02 -11.74
C PHE A 242 13.29 -4.40 -10.28
N ASP A 243 14.46 -4.97 -9.98
CA ASP A 243 14.78 -5.45 -8.65
C ASP A 243 15.50 -4.37 -7.84
N LEU A 244 15.05 -4.17 -6.61
CA LEU A 244 15.69 -3.33 -5.61
C LEU A 244 15.98 -4.17 -4.36
N GLY A 245 17.13 -4.82 -4.34
CA GLY A 245 17.47 -5.80 -3.30
C GLY A 245 16.49 -6.99 -3.29
N PRO A 246 15.81 -7.27 -2.16
CA PRO A 246 14.84 -8.37 -2.06
C PRO A 246 13.45 -8.02 -2.62
N ILE A 247 13.27 -6.80 -3.14
CA ILE A 247 11.98 -6.28 -3.59
C ILE A 247 11.99 -6.17 -5.11
N THR A 248 10.91 -6.55 -5.77
CA THR A 248 10.65 -6.22 -7.17
C THR A 248 9.67 -5.06 -7.26
N ILE A 249 10.09 -3.95 -7.82
CA ILE A 249 9.23 -2.80 -8.10
C ILE A 249 8.56 -3.02 -9.46
N ARG A 250 7.23 -2.86 -9.50
CA ARG A 250 6.42 -3.01 -10.72
C ARG A 250 5.49 -1.84 -10.91
N GLY A 251 5.25 -1.52 -12.16
CA GLY A 251 4.31 -0.46 -12.53
C GLY A 251 4.10 -0.38 -14.03
N ALA A 252 3.40 0.66 -14.43
CA ALA A 252 3.28 1.07 -15.82
C ALA A 252 3.42 2.59 -15.89
N ILE A 253 4.13 3.07 -16.90
CA ILE A 253 4.28 4.50 -17.19
C ILE A 253 3.24 4.85 -18.23
N ASP A 254 2.38 5.81 -17.93
CA ASP A 254 1.25 6.16 -18.80
C ASP A 254 1.72 6.55 -20.21
N ARG A 255 2.75 7.40 -20.30
CA ARG A 255 3.36 7.78 -21.57
C ARG A 255 4.80 8.26 -21.38
N ILE A 256 5.62 7.97 -22.38
CA ILE A 256 7.00 8.44 -22.51
C ILE A 256 7.11 9.19 -23.80
N ASP A 257 7.57 10.45 -23.75
CA ASP A 257 7.76 11.31 -24.91
C ASP A 257 9.24 11.59 -25.13
N GLN A 258 9.65 11.79 -26.39
CA GLN A 258 10.96 12.32 -26.71
C GLN A 258 10.94 13.85 -26.64
N ILE A 259 11.92 14.44 -25.94
CA ILE A 259 12.12 15.88 -25.87
C ILE A 259 13.60 16.16 -26.14
N GLY A 260 13.90 16.72 -27.32
CA GLY A 260 15.28 16.90 -27.75
C GLY A 260 16.01 15.57 -27.81
N ASP A 261 17.16 15.49 -27.13
CA ASP A 261 17.96 14.25 -27.01
C ASP A 261 17.56 13.39 -25.80
N GLY A 262 16.60 13.81 -25.01
CA GLY A 262 16.15 13.11 -23.81
C GLY A 262 14.70 12.65 -23.86
N THR A 263 14.23 12.09 -22.74
CA THR A 263 12.87 11.57 -22.58
C THR A 263 12.12 12.31 -21.48
N ALA A 264 10.79 12.43 -21.64
CA ALA A 264 9.90 12.98 -20.64
C ALA A 264 8.89 11.93 -20.21
N ILE A 265 8.73 11.76 -18.91
CA ILE A 265 7.71 10.91 -18.31
C ILE A 265 6.43 11.71 -18.14
N VAL A 266 5.35 11.19 -18.67
CA VAL A 266 4.00 11.75 -18.51
C VAL A 266 3.14 10.81 -17.69
N ASP A 267 2.57 11.34 -16.60
CA ASP A 267 1.66 10.63 -15.72
C ASP A 267 0.33 11.40 -15.65
N TYR A 268 -0.75 10.76 -16.08
CA TYR A 268 -2.06 11.39 -16.15
C TYR A 268 -2.74 11.45 -14.79
N LYS A 269 -3.15 12.62 -14.37
CA LYS A 269 -3.87 12.81 -13.10
C LYS A 269 -5.22 13.45 -13.34
N THR A 270 -6.27 12.76 -12.90
CA THR A 270 -7.65 13.24 -12.93
C THR A 270 -8.05 14.02 -11.68
N SER A 271 -7.15 14.12 -10.68
CA SER A 271 -7.36 14.89 -9.47
C SER A 271 -7.11 16.39 -9.68
N LYS A 272 -7.82 17.23 -8.90
CA LYS A 272 -7.65 18.69 -8.94
C LYS A 272 -6.33 19.20 -8.35
N THR A 273 -5.68 18.39 -7.53
CA THR A 273 -4.41 18.73 -6.87
C THR A 273 -3.29 17.93 -7.50
N SER A 274 -2.28 18.61 -8.04
CA SER A 274 -1.04 17.99 -8.48
C SER A 274 0.02 18.12 -7.39
N SER A 275 0.74 17.05 -7.12
CA SER A 275 1.97 17.11 -6.33
C SER A 275 3.12 17.64 -7.20
N SER A 276 4.11 18.30 -6.57
CA SER A 276 5.33 18.67 -7.30
C SER A 276 6.02 17.44 -7.85
N ALA A 277 6.45 17.48 -9.12
CA ALA A 277 7.19 16.39 -9.74
C ALA A 277 8.42 15.97 -8.91
N LYS A 278 9.13 16.93 -8.30
CA LYS A 278 10.31 16.68 -7.48
C LYS A 278 10.06 15.85 -6.22
N SER A 279 8.84 15.82 -5.70
CA SER A 279 8.45 15.08 -4.49
C SER A 279 7.55 13.89 -4.78
N ASN A 280 7.30 13.59 -6.05
CA ASN A 280 6.41 12.52 -6.46
C ASN A 280 7.16 11.18 -6.50
N LEU A 281 6.83 10.28 -5.57
CA LEU A 281 7.43 8.94 -5.48
C LEU A 281 7.24 8.13 -6.76
N GLN A 282 6.10 8.25 -7.41
CA GLN A 282 5.78 7.51 -8.64
C GLN A 282 6.73 7.92 -9.77
N LEU A 283 6.94 9.23 -9.98
CA LEU A 283 7.87 9.74 -10.99
C LEU A 283 9.32 9.37 -10.66
N ALA A 284 9.71 9.38 -9.38
CA ALA A 284 11.04 8.93 -8.98
C ALA A 284 11.28 7.45 -9.33
N ILE A 285 10.30 6.58 -9.08
CA ILE A 285 10.36 5.15 -9.46
C ILE A 285 10.45 4.99 -10.97
N TYR A 286 9.70 5.77 -11.73
CA TYR A 286 9.75 5.74 -13.19
C TYR A 286 11.12 6.18 -13.74
N SER A 287 11.71 7.23 -13.17
CA SER A 287 13.07 7.66 -13.51
C SER A 287 14.09 6.57 -13.21
N MET A 288 14.01 5.91 -12.05
CA MET A 288 14.89 4.79 -11.71
C MET A 288 14.78 3.63 -12.72
N TYR A 289 13.59 3.33 -13.20
CA TYR A 289 13.41 2.32 -14.25
C TYR A 289 14.08 2.74 -15.55
N LEU A 290 13.85 3.97 -16.04
CA LEU A 290 14.47 4.44 -17.28
C LEU A 290 15.98 4.52 -17.21
N GLU A 291 16.56 4.87 -16.05
CA GLU A 291 18.02 4.85 -15.83
C GLU A 291 18.61 3.44 -15.90
N GLN A 292 17.84 2.40 -15.56
CA GLN A 292 18.27 1.01 -15.58
C GLN A 292 17.86 0.26 -16.86
N SER A 293 17.05 0.91 -17.71
CA SER A 293 16.56 0.27 -18.93
C SER A 293 17.67 0.19 -19.98
N ASP A 294 17.89 -1.03 -20.49
CA ASP A 294 18.78 -1.28 -21.62
C ASP A 294 18.08 -1.00 -22.97
N ASP A 295 16.81 -0.57 -22.97
CA ASP A 295 16.08 -0.28 -24.19
C ASP A 295 16.60 1.04 -24.80
N PRO A 296 17.24 0.97 -25.98
CA PRO A 296 17.82 2.16 -26.60
C PRO A 296 16.76 3.19 -27.05
N THR A 297 15.48 2.80 -27.10
CA THR A 297 14.37 3.72 -27.45
C THR A 297 13.88 4.49 -26.25
N LEU A 298 14.11 3.98 -25.03
CA LEU A 298 13.69 4.57 -23.76
C LEU A 298 14.87 5.13 -22.97
N GLY A 299 16.08 4.69 -23.26
CA GLY A 299 17.30 5.05 -22.56
C GLY A 299 17.80 6.44 -22.95
N GLY A 300 18.20 7.17 -21.95
CA GLY A 300 18.76 8.49 -22.08
C GLY A 300 17.91 9.53 -21.34
N LEU A 301 17.92 9.45 -20.02
CA LEU A 301 17.59 10.63 -19.22
C LEU A 301 18.69 11.66 -19.44
N PRO A 302 18.36 12.92 -19.67
CA PRO A 302 19.33 14.00 -19.81
C PRO A 302 20.11 14.21 -18.51
#